data_79b3582f7a3be0b51c5c675e2a9e22ac
#
_entry.id   79b3582f7a3be0b51c5c675e2a9e22ac
#
_cell.length_a   1.000
_cell.length_b   1.000
_cell.length_c   1.000
_cell.angle_alpha   90.00
_cell.angle_beta   90.00
_cell.angle_gamma   90.00
#
_symmetry.space_group_name_H-M   'P 1'
#
loop_
_entity.id
_entity.type
_entity.pdbx_description
1 polymer ?
#
loop_
_entity_poly.entity_id
_entity_poly.type
_entity_poly.pdbx_seq_one_letter_code
_entity_poly.pdbx_strand_id
1 'polypeptide(L)'
;MRNIIRDRLLLYSAFLIPLIIIIFTRLVIPWISENVAPMEQYYSLLFMLIVITIPLMFGFVIGFLIMDERDENLLTVLRVMPISRNTYLLYRMLFLSILSLIYIMLFPLLTGLVEINLLEYLPIALLLALLTPTLGLIANIVATNKVQAFAVFKMLGGVFYIPLFAFFINNDLKYLLGIIPNFWTFMAFDALLKTGNQDYLFLGIGFCLHIVFLAVLFYLFNKKN
;
A
#
# COMPACT_ATOMS: atom_id res chain seq x y z
N MET A 1 -15.80 -7.81 13.48
CA MET A 1 -15.80 -6.35 13.71
C MET A 1 -15.46 -5.93 15.14
N ARG A 2 -15.94 -6.60 16.19
CA ARG A 2 -15.63 -6.22 17.59
C ARG A 2 -14.13 -6.19 17.94
N ASN A 3 -13.29 -7.02 17.32
CA ASN A 3 -11.84 -7.08 17.61
C ASN A 3 -11.06 -5.90 17.05
N ILE A 4 -11.44 -5.35 15.89
CA ILE A 4 -10.75 -4.20 15.26
C ILE A 4 -10.91 -2.95 16.13
N ILE A 5 -12.12 -2.72 16.69
CA ILE A 5 -12.39 -1.56 17.54
C ILE A 5 -11.75 -1.71 18.93
N ARG A 6 -11.48 -2.95 19.37
CA ARG A 6 -10.87 -3.25 20.68
C ARG A 6 -9.34 -3.15 20.66
N ASP A 7 -8.74 -3.24 19.48
CA ASP A 7 -7.29 -3.08 19.33
C ASP A 7 -6.95 -1.59 19.14
N ARG A 8 -6.51 -0.96 20.23
CA ARG A 8 -6.14 0.47 20.23
C ARG A 8 -5.06 0.80 19.20
N LEU A 9 -4.15 -0.14 18.93
CA LEU A 9 -3.06 0.04 17.97
C LEU A 9 -3.59 0.16 16.54
N LEU A 10 -4.62 -0.64 16.20
CA LEU A 10 -5.29 -0.57 14.90
C LEU A 10 -6.06 0.74 14.73
N LEU A 11 -6.75 1.20 15.78
CA LEU A 11 -7.43 2.49 15.76
C LEU A 11 -6.45 3.66 15.59
N TYR A 12 -5.35 3.66 16.34
CA TYR A 12 -4.33 4.70 16.21
C TYR A 12 -3.70 4.71 14.82
N SER A 13 -3.35 3.54 14.28
CA SER A 13 -2.79 3.47 12.93
C SER A 13 -3.78 3.91 11.85
N ALA A 14 -5.06 3.56 11.98
CA ALA A 14 -6.08 3.88 10.99
C ALA A 14 -6.48 5.38 10.96
N PHE A 15 -6.41 6.08 12.08
CA PHE A 15 -6.87 7.47 12.17
C PHE A 15 -5.76 8.47 12.47
N LEU A 16 -4.88 8.18 13.40
CA LEU A 16 -3.89 9.13 13.88
C LEU A 16 -2.76 9.34 12.86
N ILE A 17 -2.30 8.27 12.21
CA ILE A 17 -1.24 8.38 11.19
C ILE A 17 -1.73 9.18 9.98
N PRO A 18 -2.88 8.90 9.34
CA PRO A 18 -3.40 9.73 8.26
C PRO A 18 -3.61 11.19 8.68
N LEU A 19 -4.08 11.44 9.91
CA LEU A 19 -4.26 12.81 10.42
C LEU A 19 -2.93 13.56 10.52
N ILE A 20 -1.89 12.93 11.06
CA ILE A 20 -0.54 13.52 11.14
C ILE A 20 -0.01 13.82 9.73
N ILE A 21 -0.20 12.90 8.78
CA ILE A 21 0.22 13.08 7.39
C ILE A 21 -0.49 14.29 6.76
N ILE A 22 -1.81 14.44 6.97
CA ILE A 22 -2.58 15.58 6.44
C ILE A 22 -2.07 16.89 7.06
N ILE A 23 -1.85 16.93 8.36
CA ILE A 23 -1.30 18.10 9.05
C ILE A 23 0.08 18.44 8.48
N PHE A 24 0.94 17.44 8.32
CA PHE A 24 2.28 17.63 7.77
C PHE A 24 2.24 18.20 6.34
N THR A 25 1.41 17.63 5.48
CA THR A 25 1.31 18.04 4.07
C THR A 25 0.64 19.41 3.90
N ARG A 26 -0.30 19.76 4.75
CA ARG A 26 -1.05 21.05 4.65
C ARG A 26 -0.37 22.22 5.35
N LEU A 27 0.43 21.96 6.38
CA LEU A 27 1.04 23.00 7.18
C LEU A 27 2.55 23.03 7.04
N VAL A 28 3.23 21.89 7.17
CA VAL A 28 4.70 21.84 7.24
C VAL A 28 5.32 21.99 5.85
N ILE A 29 4.82 21.28 4.84
CA ILE A 29 5.39 21.36 3.48
C ILE A 29 5.25 22.77 2.88
N PRO A 30 4.06 23.44 2.89
CA PRO A 30 3.94 24.80 2.43
C PRO A 30 4.81 25.77 3.21
N TRP A 31 4.84 25.65 4.53
CA TRP A 31 5.70 26.49 5.37
C TRP A 31 7.19 26.36 5.00
N ILE A 32 7.66 25.14 4.73
CA ILE A 32 9.04 24.92 4.25
C ILE A 32 9.24 25.55 2.88
N SER A 33 8.27 25.41 1.98
CA SER A 33 8.35 25.97 0.62
C SER A 33 8.46 27.49 0.64
N GLU A 34 7.76 28.17 1.55
CA GLU A 34 7.75 29.63 1.68
C GLU A 34 8.96 30.17 2.43
N ASN A 35 9.49 29.47 3.44
CA ASN A 35 10.47 30.02 4.38
C ASN A 35 11.89 29.46 4.27
N VAL A 36 12.04 28.26 3.65
CA VAL A 36 13.33 27.56 3.64
C VAL A 36 13.84 27.31 2.22
N ALA A 37 13.07 26.61 1.40
CA ALA A 37 13.46 26.27 0.03
C ALA A 37 12.22 25.89 -0.80
N PRO A 38 12.14 26.27 -2.10
CA PRO A 38 11.01 25.94 -2.95
C PRO A 38 10.86 24.41 -3.08
N MET A 39 9.72 23.88 -2.66
CA MET A 39 9.44 22.45 -2.62
C MET A 39 8.50 21.99 -3.74
N GLU A 40 7.95 22.90 -4.55
CA GLU A 40 6.95 22.62 -5.58
C GLU A 40 7.43 21.56 -6.59
N GLN A 41 8.71 21.63 -6.98
CA GLN A 41 9.31 20.65 -7.88
C GLN A 41 9.34 19.23 -7.33
N TYR A 42 9.21 19.05 -6.03
CA TYR A 42 9.21 17.75 -5.34
C TYR A 42 7.82 17.28 -4.92
N TYR A 43 6.75 18.05 -5.16
CA TYR A 43 5.41 17.68 -4.70
C TYR A 43 4.93 16.33 -5.23
N SER A 44 5.24 15.99 -6.48
CA SER A 44 4.93 14.67 -7.03
C SER A 44 5.66 13.53 -6.31
N LEU A 45 6.95 13.71 -6.04
CA LEU A 45 7.75 12.73 -5.30
C LEU A 45 7.27 12.60 -3.87
N LEU A 46 7.02 13.73 -3.18
CA LEU A 46 6.48 13.76 -1.82
C LEU A 46 5.10 13.11 -1.75
N PHE A 47 4.24 13.38 -2.73
CA PHE A 47 2.93 12.73 -2.82
C PHE A 47 3.07 11.21 -2.86
N MET A 48 3.88 10.67 -3.79
CA MET A 48 4.07 9.22 -3.92
C MET A 48 4.76 8.61 -2.71
N LEU A 49 5.76 9.29 -2.14
CA LEU A 49 6.44 8.85 -0.94
C LEU A 49 5.48 8.71 0.24
N ILE A 50 4.51 9.61 0.35
CA ILE A 50 3.57 9.61 1.46
C ILE A 50 2.39 8.67 1.18
N VAL A 51 1.82 8.69 -0.03
CA VAL A 51 0.62 7.88 -0.34
C VAL A 51 0.88 6.39 -0.22
N ILE A 52 2.10 5.93 -0.53
CA ILE A 52 2.47 4.50 -0.38
C ILE A 52 2.43 4.03 1.09
N THR A 53 2.53 4.93 2.06
CA THR A 53 2.39 4.56 3.48
C THR A 53 1.01 3.99 3.79
N ILE A 54 -0.02 4.40 3.05
CA ILE A 54 -1.41 3.94 3.25
C ILE A 54 -1.52 2.42 3.02
N PRO A 55 -1.20 1.87 1.82
CA PRO A 55 -1.27 0.42 1.61
C PRO A 55 -0.27 -0.36 2.48
N LEU A 56 0.90 0.22 2.81
CA LEU A 56 1.85 -0.40 3.74
C LEU A 56 1.23 -0.59 5.12
N MET A 57 0.54 0.43 5.62
CA MET A 57 -0.12 0.40 6.93
C MET A 57 -1.28 -0.61 6.97
N PHE A 58 -2.17 -0.59 5.97
CA PHE A 58 -3.27 -1.55 5.91
C PHE A 58 -2.79 -2.98 5.68
N GLY A 59 -1.69 -3.17 4.93
CA GLY A 59 -1.04 -4.47 4.78
C GLY A 59 -0.45 -4.99 6.09
N PHE A 60 0.15 -4.11 6.90
CA PHE A 60 0.57 -4.42 8.27
C PHE A 60 -0.61 -4.91 9.12
N VAL A 61 -1.75 -4.20 9.07
CA VAL A 61 -2.98 -4.59 9.78
C VAL A 61 -3.44 -5.98 9.34
N ILE A 62 -3.50 -6.28 8.03
CA ILE A 62 -3.85 -7.61 7.52
C ILE A 62 -2.91 -8.67 8.10
N GLY A 63 -1.59 -8.40 8.02
CA GLY A 63 -0.59 -9.34 8.50
C GLY A 63 -0.77 -9.72 9.96
N PHE A 64 -1.00 -8.74 10.81
CA PHE A 64 -1.20 -8.95 12.25
C PHE A 64 -2.53 -9.62 12.56
N LEU A 65 -3.62 -9.24 11.89
CA LEU A 65 -4.93 -9.88 12.09
C LEU A 65 -4.90 -11.37 11.77
N ILE A 66 -4.27 -11.76 10.65
CA ILE A 66 -4.15 -13.17 10.26
C ILE A 66 -3.28 -13.94 11.29
N MET A 67 -2.24 -13.31 11.83
CA MET A 67 -1.41 -13.93 12.87
C MET A 67 -2.17 -14.11 14.18
N ASP A 68 -2.94 -13.11 14.60
CA ASP A 68 -3.78 -13.23 15.80
C ASP A 68 -4.79 -14.35 15.67
N GLU A 69 -5.46 -14.45 14.52
CA GLU A 69 -6.42 -15.50 14.23
C GLU A 69 -5.78 -16.88 14.21
N ARG A 70 -4.51 -16.98 13.78
CA ARG A 70 -3.74 -18.22 13.84
C ARG A 70 -3.38 -18.59 15.28
N ASP A 71 -2.90 -17.63 16.07
CA ASP A 71 -2.50 -17.83 17.47
C ASP A 71 -3.71 -18.20 18.36
N GLU A 72 -4.88 -17.62 18.07
CA GLU A 72 -6.16 -17.94 18.74
C GLU A 72 -6.82 -19.24 18.21
N ASN A 73 -6.16 -19.99 17.31
CA ASN A 73 -6.71 -21.20 16.67
C ASN A 73 -8.04 -20.99 15.94
N LEU A 74 -8.40 -19.75 15.58
CA LEU A 74 -9.64 -19.44 14.86
C LEU A 74 -9.70 -20.14 13.50
N LEU A 75 -8.55 -20.30 12.83
CA LEU A 75 -8.45 -21.04 11.57
C LEU A 75 -8.85 -22.51 11.71
N THR A 76 -8.68 -23.10 12.90
CA THR A 76 -9.12 -24.48 13.21
C THR A 76 -10.63 -24.55 13.44
N VAL A 77 -11.19 -23.51 14.10
CA VAL A 77 -12.64 -23.41 14.31
C VAL A 77 -13.39 -23.20 12.98
N LEU A 78 -12.79 -22.54 11.99
CA LEU A 78 -13.38 -22.38 10.65
C LEU A 78 -13.61 -23.72 9.93
N ARG A 79 -12.89 -24.80 10.29
CA ARG A 79 -13.08 -26.14 9.69
C ARG A 79 -14.47 -26.76 9.99
N VAL A 80 -15.10 -26.31 11.09
CA VAL A 80 -16.46 -26.78 11.47
C VAL A 80 -17.56 -25.80 11.03
N MET A 81 -17.18 -24.69 10.41
CA MET A 81 -18.14 -23.71 9.86
C MET A 81 -18.40 -23.96 8.37
N PRO A 82 -19.57 -23.54 7.85
CA PRO A 82 -19.92 -23.69 6.43
C PRO A 82 -19.18 -22.68 5.52
N ILE A 83 -18.10 -22.07 5.99
CA ILE A 83 -17.31 -21.06 5.27
C ILE A 83 -15.89 -21.61 5.07
N SER A 84 -15.41 -21.62 3.81
CA SER A 84 -14.04 -22.05 3.55
C SER A 84 -13.05 -21.04 4.13
N ARG A 85 -11.90 -21.54 4.60
CA ARG A 85 -10.78 -20.73 5.08
C ARG A 85 -10.36 -19.66 4.05
N ASN A 86 -10.28 -20.06 2.77
CA ASN A 86 -9.87 -19.16 1.70
C ASN A 86 -10.89 -18.02 1.49
N THR A 87 -12.17 -18.32 1.58
CA THR A 87 -13.24 -17.30 1.49
C THR A 87 -13.13 -16.30 2.63
N TYR A 88 -12.87 -16.77 3.84
CA TYR A 88 -12.68 -15.92 5.01
C TYR A 88 -11.46 -14.98 4.86
N LEU A 89 -10.33 -15.53 4.43
CA LEU A 89 -9.10 -14.77 4.20
C LEU A 89 -9.27 -13.72 3.08
N LEU A 90 -9.88 -14.12 1.96
CA LEU A 90 -10.19 -13.21 0.86
C LEU A 90 -11.08 -12.05 1.33
N TYR A 91 -12.12 -12.34 2.11
CA TYR A 91 -12.98 -11.30 2.68
C TYR A 91 -12.18 -10.28 3.51
N ARG A 92 -11.30 -10.76 4.39
CA ARG A 92 -10.43 -9.89 5.22
C ARG A 92 -9.53 -9.00 4.37
N MET A 93 -8.85 -9.62 3.38
CA MET A 93 -7.97 -8.91 2.47
C MET A 93 -8.72 -7.86 1.64
N LEU A 94 -9.85 -8.24 1.04
CA LEU A 94 -10.66 -7.34 0.22
C LEU A 94 -11.19 -6.16 1.04
N PHE A 95 -11.72 -6.41 2.23
CA PHE A 95 -12.24 -5.35 3.08
C PHE A 95 -11.20 -4.27 3.40
N LEU A 96 -9.98 -4.68 3.82
CA LEU A 96 -8.92 -3.73 4.13
C LEU A 96 -8.28 -3.12 2.89
N SER A 97 -8.28 -3.82 1.75
CA SER A 97 -7.83 -3.25 0.47
C SER A 97 -8.80 -2.18 -0.04
N ILE A 98 -10.11 -2.39 0.10
CA ILE A 98 -11.13 -1.39 -0.25
C ILE A 98 -10.99 -0.17 0.66
N LEU A 99 -10.78 -0.36 1.96
CA LEU A 99 -10.56 0.74 2.89
C LEU A 99 -9.29 1.51 2.53
N SER A 100 -8.20 0.81 2.21
CA SER A 100 -6.96 1.41 1.71
C SER A 100 -7.21 2.23 0.43
N LEU A 101 -7.97 1.68 -0.53
CA LEU A 101 -8.32 2.38 -1.76
C LEU A 101 -9.08 3.68 -1.50
N ILE A 102 -10.04 3.66 -0.57
CA ILE A 102 -10.78 4.87 -0.18
C ILE A 102 -9.83 5.94 0.36
N TYR A 103 -8.90 5.59 1.24
CA TYR A 103 -7.90 6.52 1.76
C TYR A 103 -6.97 7.04 0.66
N ILE A 104 -6.51 6.18 -0.25
CA ILE A 104 -5.67 6.57 -1.38
C ILE A 104 -6.41 7.54 -2.30
N MET A 105 -7.70 7.30 -2.60
CA MET A 105 -8.52 8.18 -3.43
C MET A 105 -8.81 9.54 -2.78
N LEU A 106 -8.95 9.58 -1.46
CA LEU A 106 -9.15 10.83 -0.72
C LEU A 106 -7.84 11.61 -0.55
N PHE A 107 -6.69 10.96 -0.68
CA PHE A 107 -5.39 11.55 -0.36
C PHE A 107 -5.04 12.82 -1.17
N PRO A 108 -5.24 12.89 -2.51
CA PRO A 108 -5.00 14.11 -3.26
C PRO A 108 -5.83 15.30 -2.76
N LEU A 109 -7.12 15.06 -2.46
CA LEU A 109 -8.04 16.07 -1.96
C LEU A 109 -7.65 16.59 -0.58
N LEU A 110 -7.20 15.67 0.29
CA LEU A 110 -6.85 16.00 1.66
C LEU A 110 -5.51 16.73 1.77
N THR A 111 -4.53 16.34 0.96
CA THR A 111 -3.18 16.92 1.01
C THR A 111 -3.02 18.19 0.17
N GLY A 112 -3.68 18.25 -0.98
CA GLY A 112 -3.55 19.39 -1.91
C GLY A 112 -2.15 19.57 -2.50
N LEU A 113 -1.30 18.51 -2.43
CA LEU A 113 0.06 18.55 -2.99
C LEU A 113 0.08 18.52 -4.51
N VAL A 114 -0.91 17.87 -5.11
CA VAL A 114 -1.02 17.71 -6.56
C VAL A 114 -2.49 17.88 -6.98
N GLU A 115 -2.70 18.56 -8.09
CA GLU A 115 -4.02 18.67 -8.72
C GLU A 115 -4.18 17.55 -9.74
N ILE A 116 -5.07 16.60 -9.46
CA ILE A 116 -5.25 15.40 -10.29
C ILE A 116 -6.76 15.18 -10.50
N ASN A 117 -7.13 14.83 -11.73
CA ASN A 117 -8.46 14.28 -12.00
C ASN A 117 -8.61 12.92 -11.33
N LEU A 118 -9.57 12.78 -10.42
CA LEU A 118 -9.79 11.56 -9.65
C LEU A 118 -10.13 10.35 -10.52
N LEU A 119 -10.80 10.54 -11.66
CA LEU A 119 -11.11 9.45 -12.58
C LEU A 119 -9.85 8.90 -13.25
N GLU A 120 -8.92 9.78 -13.60
CA GLU A 120 -7.63 9.38 -14.17
C GLU A 120 -6.68 8.82 -13.12
N TYR A 121 -6.83 9.24 -11.86
CA TYR A 121 -6.05 8.69 -10.76
C TYR A 121 -6.53 7.30 -10.29
N LEU A 122 -7.79 6.94 -10.53
CA LEU A 122 -8.39 5.69 -10.04
C LEU A 122 -7.59 4.42 -10.41
N PRO A 123 -7.11 4.20 -11.65
CA PRO A 123 -6.31 3.01 -11.95
C PRO A 123 -5.00 2.94 -11.16
N ILE A 124 -4.36 4.08 -10.93
CA ILE A 124 -3.13 4.18 -10.12
C ILE A 124 -3.44 3.87 -8.65
N ALA A 125 -4.54 4.40 -8.14
CA ALA A 125 -5.00 4.12 -6.78
C ALA A 125 -5.34 2.63 -6.57
N LEU A 126 -5.92 1.98 -7.58
CA LEU A 126 -6.17 0.54 -7.58
C LEU A 126 -4.85 -0.25 -7.51
N LEU A 127 -3.84 0.12 -8.31
CA LEU A 127 -2.51 -0.50 -8.26
C LEU A 127 -1.88 -0.35 -6.88
N LEU A 128 -1.93 0.85 -6.28
CA LEU A 128 -1.46 1.08 -4.92
C LEU A 128 -2.21 0.21 -3.90
N ALA A 129 -3.53 0.11 -4.02
CA ALA A 129 -4.35 -0.68 -3.11
C ALA A 129 -4.02 -2.18 -3.15
N LEU A 130 -3.55 -2.71 -4.30
CA LEU A 130 -3.08 -4.10 -4.42
C LEU A 130 -1.83 -4.42 -3.59
N LEU A 131 -1.06 -3.40 -3.17
CA LEU A 131 0.04 -3.60 -2.22
C LEU A 131 -0.46 -4.03 -0.84
N THR A 132 -1.66 -3.64 -0.46
CA THR A 132 -2.24 -3.97 0.86
C THR A 132 -2.30 -5.49 1.11
N PRO A 133 -2.97 -6.31 0.28
CA PRO A 133 -2.98 -7.76 0.46
C PRO A 133 -1.62 -8.39 0.19
N THR A 134 -0.81 -7.82 -0.71
CA THR A 134 0.54 -8.28 -1.01
C THR A 134 1.40 -8.30 0.25
N LEU A 135 1.44 -7.20 0.98
CA LEU A 135 2.24 -7.07 2.20
C LEU A 135 1.74 -7.99 3.31
N GLY A 136 0.43 -8.06 3.50
CA GLY A 136 -0.18 -8.95 4.47
C GLY A 136 0.18 -10.42 4.24
N LEU A 137 0.15 -10.86 2.97
CA LEU A 137 0.54 -12.23 2.58
C LEU A 137 2.02 -12.49 2.81
N ILE A 138 2.92 -11.61 2.35
CA ILE A 138 4.37 -11.79 2.51
C ILE A 138 4.71 -11.95 3.99
N ALA A 139 4.18 -11.07 4.85
CA ALA A 139 4.45 -11.15 6.28
C ALA A 139 4.03 -12.51 6.87
N ASN A 140 2.85 -13.02 6.51
CA ASN A 140 2.36 -14.30 7.00
C ASN A 140 3.08 -15.52 6.40
N ILE A 141 3.64 -15.39 5.19
CA ILE A 141 4.46 -16.43 4.58
C ILE A 141 5.82 -16.49 5.27
N VAL A 142 6.44 -15.35 5.54
CA VAL A 142 7.83 -15.29 6.05
C VAL A 142 7.88 -15.43 7.57
N ALA A 143 7.01 -14.70 8.30
CA ALA A 143 7.04 -14.66 9.74
C ALA A 143 6.26 -15.81 10.40
N THR A 144 6.76 -16.25 11.55
CA THR A 144 6.11 -17.26 12.39
C THR A 144 5.41 -16.65 13.61
N ASN A 145 5.77 -15.42 13.99
CA ASN A 145 5.21 -14.69 15.11
C ASN A 145 5.18 -13.18 14.84
N LYS A 146 4.49 -12.42 15.69
CA LYS A 146 4.30 -10.98 15.54
C LYS A 146 5.61 -10.18 15.53
N VAL A 147 6.62 -10.59 16.33
CA VAL A 147 7.90 -9.88 16.38
C VAL A 147 8.65 -10.01 15.06
N GLN A 148 8.69 -11.22 14.49
CA GLN A 148 9.24 -11.44 13.17
C GLN A 148 8.44 -10.70 12.08
N ALA A 149 7.10 -10.69 12.17
CA ALA A 149 6.27 -9.93 11.24
C ALA A 149 6.62 -8.44 11.26
N PHE A 150 6.83 -7.87 12.41
CA PHE A 150 7.23 -6.47 12.53
C PHE A 150 8.58 -6.20 11.85
N ALA A 151 9.56 -7.10 12.01
CA ALA A 151 10.85 -7.00 11.31
C ALA A 151 10.69 -7.11 9.79
N VAL A 152 9.87 -8.06 9.32
CA VAL A 152 9.54 -8.24 7.90
C VAL A 152 8.89 -6.98 7.33
N PHE A 153 7.94 -6.36 8.02
CA PHE A 153 7.30 -5.12 7.57
C PHE A 153 8.27 -3.95 7.46
N LYS A 154 9.21 -3.82 8.39
CA LYS A 154 10.26 -2.78 8.29
C LYS A 154 11.13 -2.98 7.05
N MET A 155 11.52 -4.23 6.76
CA MET A 155 12.31 -4.55 5.57
C MET A 155 11.51 -4.32 4.29
N LEU A 156 10.27 -4.80 4.23
CA LEU A 156 9.39 -4.63 3.08
C LEU A 156 9.09 -3.15 2.82
N GLY A 157 8.86 -2.36 3.87
CA GLY A 157 8.73 -0.92 3.75
C GLY A 157 9.90 -0.34 2.96
N GLY A 158 11.15 -0.61 3.37
CA GLY A 158 12.34 -0.18 2.64
C GLY A 158 12.35 -0.61 1.18
N VAL A 159 12.07 -1.89 0.91
CA VAL A 159 12.06 -2.45 -0.46
C VAL A 159 11.02 -1.75 -1.35
N PHE A 160 9.81 -1.54 -0.85
CA PHE A 160 8.74 -0.90 -1.63
C PHE A 160 8.94 0.60 -1.84
N TYR A 161 9.86 1.24 -1.11
CA TYR A 161 10.29 2.63 -1.38
C TYR A 161 11.40 2.72 -2.44
N ILE A 162 12.16 1.64 -2.71
CA ILE A 162 13.25 1.66 -3.71
C ILE A 162 12.81 2.20 -5.08
N PRO A 163 11.62 1.84 -5.63
CA PRO A 163 11.19 2.37 -6.93
C PRO A 163 11.07 3.88 -7.01
N LEU A 164 10.94 4.61 -5.89
CA LEU A 164 10.93 6.07 -5.89
C LEU A 164 12.25 6.68 -6.38
N PHE A 165 13.36 5.96 -6.25
CA PHE A 165 14.64 6.42 -6.81
C PHE A 165 14.61 6.57 -8.34
N ALA A 166 13.64 5.96 -9.03
CA ALA A 166 13.44 6.17 -10.46
C ALA A 166 13.21 7.63 -10.85
N PHE A 167 12.67 8.46 -9.95
CA PHE A 167 12.50 9.91 -10.18
C PHE A 167 13.82 10.63 -10.36
N PHE A 168 14.93 10.10 -9.84
CA PHE A 168 16.27 10.69 -9.93
C PHE A 168 17.12 10.10 -11.06
N ILE A 169 16.65 9.06 -11.75
CA ILE A 169 17.37 8.34 -12.80
C ILE A 169 16.82 8.76 -14.16
N ASN A 170 17.59 9.52 -14.93
CA ASN A 170 17.19 10.05 -16.23
C ASN A 170 17.47 9.11 -17.43
N ASN A 171 17.95 7.90 -17.18
CA ASN A 171 18.29 6.92 -18.22
C ASN A 171 17.47 5.62 -18.06
N ASP A 172 17.60 4.71 -19.03
CA ASP A 172 16.84 3.46 -19.07
C ASP A 172 17.19 2.48 -17.93
N LEU A 173 18.26 2.71 -17.18
CA LEU A 173 18.60 1.90 -16.01
C LEU A 173 17.50 1.92 -14.95
N LYS A 174 16.65 2.95 -14.92
CA LYS A 174 15.48 2.99 -14.02
C LYS A 174 14.55 1.78 -14.17
N TYR A 175 14.44 1.21 -15.38
CA TYR A 175 13.58 0.05 -15.64
C TYR A 175 14.06 -1.24 -14.96
N LEU A 176 15.30 -1.30 -14.47
CA LEU A 176 15.75 -2.40 -13.61
C LEU A 176 14.95 -2.46 -12.29
N LEU A 177 14.42 -1.33 -11.83
CA LEU A 177 13.54 -1.26 -10.66
C LEU A 177 12.15 -1.85 -10.94
N GLY A 178 11.82 -2.10 -12.20
CA GLY A 178 10.56 -2.70 -12.64
C GLY A 178 10.30 -4.13 -12.19
N ILE A 179 11.30 -4.79 -11.57
CA ILE A 179 11.12 -6.07 -10.86
C ILE A 179 10.18 -5.88 -9.67
N ILE A 180 10.17 -4.71 -9.04
CA ILE A 180 9.29 -4.39 -7.93
C ILE A 180 7.98 -3.85 -8.51
N PRO A 181 6.82 -4.52 -8.27
CA PRO A 181 5.57 -4.20 -8.98
C PRO A 181 5.14 -2.74 -8.91
N ASN A 182 5.31 -2.09 -7.76
CA ASN A 182 4.91 -0.69 -7.58
C ASN A 182 5.79 0.34 -8.33
N PHE A 183 6.92 -0.07 -8.94
CA PHE A 183 7.65 0.78 -9.87
C PHE A 183 6.75 1.26 -11.02
N TRP A 184 5.95 0.36 -11.58
CA TRP A 184 5.06 0.68 -12.69
C TRP A 184 3.93 1.62 -12.27
N THR A 185 3.49 1.51 -11.01
CA THR A 185 2.54 2.46 -10.41
C THR A 185 3.12 3.87 -10.34
N PHE A 186 4.40 3.99 -9.94
CA PHE A 186 5.07 5.29 -9.88
C PHE A 186 5.33 5.87 -11.27
N MET A 187 5.69 5.04 -12.25
CA MET A 187 5.86 5.47 -13.64
C MET A 187 4.54 5.95 -14.26
N ALA A 188 3.43 5.24 -14.00
CA ALA A 188 2.10 5.64 -14.44
C ALA A 188 1.67 6.98 -13.81
N PHE A 189 1.99 7.18 -12.52
CA PHE A 189 1.70 8.43 -11.82
C PHE A 189 2.54 9.60 -12.36
N ASP A 190 3.83 9.39 -12.58
CA ASP A 190 4.72 10.42 -13.15
C ASP A 190 4.29 10.81 -14.56
N ALA A 191 3.88 9.83 -15.38
CA ALA A 191 3.32 10.09 -16.70
C ALA A 191 2.03 10.92 -16.64
N LEU A 192 1.10 10.55 -15.74
CA LEU A 192 -0.16 11.29 -15.53
C LEU A 192 0.10 12.74 -15.17
N LEU A 193 1.03 13.01 -14.26
CA LEU A 193 1.35 14.38 -13.85
C LEU A 193 2.02 15.22 -14.95
N LYS A 194 2.88 14.58 -15.78
CA LYS A 194 3.61 15.28 -16.86
C LYS A 194 2.76 15.55 -18.08
N THR A 195 1.89 14.62 -18.43
CA THR A 195 1.13 14.66 -19.70
C THR A 195 -0.35 15.00 -19.52
N GLY A 196 -0.86 14.91 -18.30
CA GLY A 196 -2.29 14.99 -17.99
C GLY A 196 -3.08 13.74 -18.44
N ASN A 197 -2.42 12.73 -19.00
CA ASN A 197 -3.05 11.52 -19.53
C ASN A 197 -2.46 10.26 -18.90
N GLN A 198 -3.28 9.21 -18.86
CA GLN A 198 -2.83 7.89 -18.39
C GLN A 198 -1.89 7.23 -19.38
N ASP A 199 -0.81 6.63 -18.88
CA ASP A 199 0.02 5.71 -19.65
C ASP A 199 -0.50 4.28 -19.48
N TYR A 200 -1.27 3.82 -20.46
CA TYR A 200 -1.90 2.49 -20.45
C TYR A 200 -0.88 1.35 -20.47
N LEU A 201 0.33 1.58 -20.97
CA LEU A 201 1.38 0.56 -20.98
C LEU A 201 1.90 0.34 -19.56
N PHE A 202 2.23 1.39 -18.84
CA PHE A 202 2.68 1.29 -17.46
C PHE A 202 1.58 0.72 -16.55
N LEU A 203 0.33 1.14 -16.74
CA LEU A 203 -0.82 0.58 -16.04
C LEU A 203 -0.98 -0.92 -16.34
N GLY A 204 -0.94 -1.32 -17.60
CA GLY A 204 -1.10 -2.72 -18.00
C GLY A 204 -0.04 -3.63 -17.41
N ILE A 205 1.25 -3.23 -17.50
CA ILE A 205 2.36 -3.98 -16.89
C ILE A 205 2.18 -4.03 -15.36
N GLY A 206 1.85 -2.89 -14.75
CA GLY A 206 1.61 -2.79 -13.31
C GLY A 206 0.54 -3.76 -12.84
N PHE A 207 -0.65 -3.77 -13.47
CA PHE A 207 -1.73 -4.70 -13.12
C PHE A 207 -1.33 -6.16 -13.32
N CYS A 208 -0.70 -6.48 -14.46
CA CYS A 208 -0.26 -7.84 -14.74
C CYS A 208 0.70 -8.35 -13.65
N LEU A 209 1.73 -7.56 -13.32
CA LEU A 209 2.72 -7.95 -12.31
C LEU A 209 2.10 -8.05 -10.91
N HIS A 210 1.25 -7.11 -10.49
CA HIS A 210 0.59 -7.17 -9.18
C HIS A 210 -0.32 -8.40 -9.06
N ILE A 211 -1.11 -8.70 -10.09
CA ILE A 211 -2.03 -9.86 -10.08
C ILE A 211 -1.24 -11.17 -10.06
N VAL A 212 -0.21 -11.30 -10.90
CA VAL A 212 0.65 -12.50 -10.91
C VAL A 212 1.34 -12.67 -9.56
N PHE A 213 1.88 -11.60 -9.00
CA PHE A 213 2.56 -11.64 -7.72
C PHE A 213 1.62 -12.02 -6.58
N LEU A 214 0.41 -11.44 -6.54
CA LEU A 214 -0.63 -11.81 -5.57
C LEU A 214 -1.07 -13.28 -5.71
N ALA A 215 -1.24 -13.77 -6.93
CA ALA A 215 -1.63 -15.17 -7.18
C ALA A 215 -0.55 -16.14 -6.64
N VAL A 216 0.73 -15.84 -6.91
CA VAL A 216 1.86 -16.62 -6.40
C VAL A 216 1.90 -16.58 -4.87
N LEU A 217 1.76 -15.40 -4.26
CA LEU A 217 1.76 -15.28 -2.81
C LEU A 217 0.58 -16.01 -2.16
N PHE A 218 -0.60 -15.94 -2.75
CA PHE A 218 -1.77 -16.66 -2.24
C PHE A 218 -1.59 -18.17 -2.32
N TYR A 219 -0.99 -18.66 -3.40
CA TYR A 219 -0.62 -20.07 -3.53
C TYR A 219 0.40 -20.50 -2.46
N LEU A 220 1.47 -19.73 -2.27
CA LEU A 220 2.49 -20.03 -1.25
C LEU A 220 1.92 -19.97 0.17
N PHE A 221 1.06 -19.02 0.44
CA PHE A 221 0.37 -18.91 1.72
C PHE A 221 -0.48 -20.15 2.02
N ASN A 222 -1.25 -20.63 1.04
CA ASN A 222 -2.06 -21.85 1.19
C ASN A 222 -1.23 -23.12 1.36
N LYS A 223 -0.05 -23.18 0.74
CA LYS A 223 0.86 -24.34 0.88
C LYS A 223 1.54 -24.41 2.26
N LYS A 224 1.80 -23.24 2.87
CA LYS A 224 2.45 -23.15 4.19
C LYS A 224 1.51 -23.50 5.34
N ASN A 225 0.24 -23.20 5.21
CA ASN A 225 -0.78 -23.32 6.26
C ASN A 225 -1.85 -24.35 5.91
#